data_3dbfb721c9a150fc21b3dd38137ed581
#
_entry.id   3dbfb721c9a150fc21b3dd38137ed581
#
_cell.length_a   1.000
_cell.length_b   1.000
_cell.length_c   1.000
_cell.angle_alpha   90.00
_cell.angle_beta   90.00
_cell.angle_gamma   90.00
#
_symmetry.space_group_name_H-M   'P 1'
#
loop_
_entity.id
_entity.type
_entity.pdbx_description
1 polymer ?
#
loop_
_entity_poly.entity_id
_entity_poly.type
_entity_poly.pdbx_seq_one_letter_code
_entity_poly.pdbx_strand_id
1 'polypeptide(L)'
;MAYSGPFQPGDRVQLTDAKRRHFTITLEPGETFFTHKGGIAHDDIIGADEGTVVVSQTGGQYLCFRHLMVDHVLSMPRGAAVIYPKDSAQILVEGDIFPGARVLEAGAGSGALSMRLLRMIGEHGELISYEIREDHLEYAEKNVSEYLGGHPDNWDLRLGDLTQVGLKDLDGKPVDRVILDMLEPWECLDTVADILVPGGVFMTYVATVPQLDRKSVV
;
A
#
# COMPACT_ATOMS: atom_id res chain seq x y z
N MET A 1 1.49 -13.20 -4.94
CA MET A 1 0.62 -14.40 -5.04
C MET A 1 -0.35 -14.23 -6.20
N ALA A 2 -0.49 -15.23 -7.06
CA ALA A 2 -1.57 -15.24 -8.03
C ALA A 2 -2.83 -15.73 -7.28
N TYR A 3 -3.74 -14.81 -7.02
CA TYR A 3 -5.03 -15.15 -6.43
C TYR A 3 -5.89 -15.80 -7.51
N SER A 4 -5.96 -17.11 -7.53
CA SER A 4 -6.82 -17.88 -8.43
C SER A 4 -7.39 -19.10 -7.71
N GLY A 5 -8.57 -19.53 -8.11
CA GLY A 5 -9.28 -20.66 -7.54
C GLY A 5 -10.35 -20.24 -6.51
N PRO A 6 -11.04 -21.25 -5.92
CA PRO A 6 -12.10 -21.01 -4.95
C PRO A 6 -11.62 -20.23 -3.71
N PHE A 7 -12.54 -19.49 -3.09
CA PHE A 7 -12.27 -18.78 -1.85
C PHE A 7 -11.85 -19.72 -0.72
N GLN A 8 -10.82 -19.33 0.04
CA GLN A 8 -10.31 -20.11 1.17
C GLN A 8 -10.53 -19.36 2.50
N PRO A 9 -10.54 -20.08 3.64
CA PRO A 9 -10.44 -19.44 4.95
C PRO A 9 -9.23 -18.46 4.99
N GLY A 10 -9.45 -17.26 5.54
CA GLY A 10 -8.45 -16.20 5.59
C GLY A 10 -8.44 -15.27 4.37
N ASP A 11 -9.12 -15.62 3.26
CA ASP A 11 -9.25 -14.73 2.12
C ASP A 11 -10.03 -13.45 2.48
N ARG A 12 -9.56 -12.32 1.97
CA ARG A 12 -10.31 -11.06 2.04
C ARG A 12 -11.24 -10.94 0.85
N VAL A 13 -12.52 -10.85 1.13
CA VAL A 13 -13.59 -10.79 0.12
C VAL A 13 -14.32 -9.46 0.19
N GLN A 14 -14.49 -8.85 -0.97
CA GLN A 14 -15.35 -7.69 -1.15
C GLN A 14 -16.74 -8.16 -1.57
N LEU A 15 -17.72 -7.88 -0.72
CA LEU A 15 -19.13 -8.09 -0.99
C LEU A 15 -19.71 -6.83 -1.60
N THR A 16 -20.32 -6.94 -2.78
CA THR A 16 -20.95 -5.80 -3.47
C THR A 16 -22.46 -6.03 -3.56
N ASP A 17 -23.24 -5.13 -2.96
CA ASP A 17 -24.70 -5.21 -3.02
C ASP A 17 -25.28 -4.60 -4.33
N ALA A 18 -26.59 -4.77 -4.54
CA ALA A 18 -27.29 -4.23 -5.71
C ALA A 18 -27.24 -2.68 -5.84
N LYS A 19 -26.91 -1.98 -4.76
CA LYS A 19 -26.68 -0.50 -4.74
C LYS A 19 -25.22 -0.13 -4.95
N ARG A 20 -24.36 -1.10 -5.28
CA ARG A 20 -22.91 -0.96 -5.45
C ARG A 20 -22.18 -0.50 -4.18
N ARG A 21 -22.71 -0.81 -3.00
CA ARG A 21 -21.98 -0.62 -1.75
C ARG A 21 -21.06 -1.80 -1.54
N HIS A 22 -19.85 -1.50 -1.09
CA HIS A 22 -18.80 -2.48 -0.86
C HIS A 22 -18.64 -2.72 0.64
N PHE A 23 -18.48 -3.98 1.00
CA PHE A 23 -18.16 -4.43 2.34
C PHE A 23 -17.01 -5.42 2.23
N THR A 24 -15.96 -5.22 3.00
CA THR A 24 -14.81 -6.13 3.01
C THR A 24 -14.86 -6.97 4.28
N ILE A 25 -14.75 -8.27 4.12
CA ILE A 25 -14.69 -9.24 5.21
C ILE A 25 -13.48 -10.16 5.02
N THR A 26 -12.96 -10.68 6.12
CA THR A 26 -12.03 -11.81 6.11
C THR A 26 -12.83 -13.08 6.36
N LEU A 27 -12.66 -14.10 5.54
CA LEU A 27 -13.42 -15.33 5.66
C LEU A 27 -12.92 -16.18 6.82
N GLU A 28 -13.79 -16.47 7.76
CA GLU A 28 -13.54 -17.35 8.91
C GLU A 28 -14.63 -18.41 8.98
N PRO A 29 -14.29 -19.73 9.00
CA PRO A 29 -15.27 -20.80 9.05
C PRO A 29 -16.20 -20.65 10.25
N GLY A 30 -17.49 -20.83 10.01
CA GLY A 30 -18.54 -20.75 11.03
C GLY A 30 -19.00 -19.33 11.40
N GLU A 31 -18.32 -18.28 10.91
CA GLU A 31 -18.69 -16.89 11.17
C GLU A 31 -19.80 -16.40 10.24
N THR A 32 -20.44 -15.29 10.63
CA THR A 32 -21.52 -14.68 9.87
C THR A 32 -21.32 -13.15 9.80
N PHE A 33 -21.27 -12.61 8.60
CA PHE A 33 -21.28 -11.16 8.38
C PHE A 33 -22.71 -10.61 8.41
N PHE A 34 -22.98 -9.69 9.31
CA PHE A 34 -24.30 -9.09 9.47
C PHE A 34 -24.44 -7.79 8.67
N THR A 35 -25.46 -7.75 7.84
CA THR A 35 -25.87 -6.57 7.07
C THR A 35 -27.26 -6.08 7.53
N HIS A 36 -27.69 -4.89 7.07
CA HIS A 36 -29.08 -4.42 7.28
C HIS A 36 -30.13 -5.34 6.61
N LYS A 37 -29.71 -6.31 5.78
CA LYS A 37 -30.54 -7.33 5.15
C LYS A 37 -30.28 -8.73 5.70
N GLY A 38 -29.90 -8.83 6.97
CA GLY A 38 -29.62 -10.10 7.63
C GLY A 38 -28.19 -10.61 7.43
N GLY A 39 -27.91 -11.78 8.00
CA GLY A 39 -26.62 -12.41 7.96
C GLY A 39 -26.30 -13.10 6.64
N ILE A 40 -25.00 -13.16 6.35
CA ILE A 40 -24.38 -13.94 5.27
C ILE A 40 -23.36 -14.84 5.95
N ALA A 41 -23.54 -16.16 5.87
CA ALA A 41 -22.58 -17.10 6.42
C ALA A 41 -21.28 -17.07 5.60
N HIS A 42 -20.13 -17.04 6.26
CA HIS A 42 -18.84 -17.12 5.56
C HIS A 42 -18.69 -18.48 4.84
N ASP A 43 -19.30 -19.53 5.39
CA ASP A 43 -19.30 -20.87 4.79
C ASP A 43 -20.04 -20.94 3.45
N ASP A 44 -20.94 -20.00 3.16
CA ASP A 44 -21.59 -19.89 1.84
C ASP A 44 -20.65 -19.33 0.77
N ILE A 45 -19.53 -18.71 1.18
CA ILE A 45 -18.54 -18.11 0.31
C ILE A 45 -17.30 -19.01 0.20
N ILE A 46 -16.89 -19.62 1.32
CA ILE A 46 -15.73 -20.52 1.35
C ILE A 46 -15.96 -21.69 0.40
N GLY A 47 -15.01 -21.92 -0.50
CA GLY A 47 -15.08 -22.95 -1.54
C GLY A 47 -15.81 -22.54 -2.82
N ALA A 48 -16.46 -21.37 -2.84
CA ALA A 48 -17.06 -20.84 -4.06
C ALA A 48 -16.05 -20.08 -4.94
N ASP A 49 -16.31 -19.98 -6.22
CA ASP A 49 -15.49 -19.22 -7.15
C ASP A 49 -15.79 -17.71 -7.08
N GLU A 50 -14.83 -16.90 -7.52
CA GLU A 50 -15.02 -15.45 -7.67
C GLU A 50 -16.18 -15.16 -8.66
N GLY A 51 -16.94 -14.11 -8.34
CA GLY A 51 -18.17 -13.79 -9.08
C GLY A 51 -19.41 -14.51 -8.57
N THR A 52 -19.28 -15.35 -7.55
CA THR A 52 -20.43 -15.96 -6.88
C THR A 52 -21.33 -14.89 -6.26
N VAL A 53 -22.63 -15.11 -6.34
CA VAL A 53 -23.63 -14.28 -5.66
C VAL A 53 -24.18 -15.06 -4.47
N VAL A 54 -23.95 -14.53 -3.28
CA VAL A 54 -24.53 -15.07 -2.04
C VAL A 54 -25.79 -14.28 -1.64
N VAL A 55 -26.67 -14.93 -0.92
CA VAL A 55 -27.96 -14.37 -0.53
C VAL A 55 -28.05 -14.31 0.98
N SER A 56 -28.28 -13.13 1.55
CA SER A 56 -28.48 -12.97 2.99
C SER A 56 -29.82 -13.56 3.44
N GLN A 57 -29.99 -13.75 4.75
CA GLN A 57 -31.19 -14.34 5.36
C GLN A 57 -32.51 -13.68 4.95
N THR A 58 -32.52 -12.41 4.59
CA THR A 58 -33.71 -11.67 4.14
C THR A 58 -33.74 -11.40 2.62
N GLY A 59 -32.96 -12.16 1.84
CA GLY A 59 -32.98 -12.12 0.38
C GLY A 59 -32.12 -11.02 -0.26
N GLY A 60 -31.21 -10.39 0.49
CA GLY A 60 -30.22 -9.46 -0.07
C GLY A 60 -29.15 -10.20 -0.86
N GLN A 61 -28.93 -9.81 -2.11
CA GLN A 61 -27.88 -10.41 -2.96
C GLN A 61 -26.58 -9.62 -2.86
N TYR A 62 -25.46 -10.35 -2.81
CA TYR A 62 -24.10 -9.81 -2.72
C TYR A 62 -23.18 -10.57 -3.66
N LEU A 63 -22.56 -9.83 -4.57
CA LEU A 63 -21.54 -10.34 -5.48
C LEU A 63 -20.19 -10.38 -4.76
N CYS A 64 -19.48 -11.50 -4.83
CA CYS A 64 -18.25 -11.76 -4.10
C CYS A 64 -17.03 -11.74 -5.03
N PHE A 65 -16.06 -10.88 -4.74
CA PHE A 65 -14.75 -10.87 -5.39
C PHE A 65 -13.64 -10.77 -4.35
N ARG A 66 -12.43 -11.23 -4.70
CA ARG A 66 -11.27 -10.94 -3.88
C ARG A 66 -11.02 -9.45 -3.81
N HIS A 67 -10.56 -9.02 -2.67
CA HIS A 67 -10.27 -7.61 -2.38
C HIS A 67 -9.02 -7.15 -3.13
N LEU A 68 -9.17 -6.26 -4.09
CA LEU A 68 -8.04 -5.72 -4.84
C LEU A 68 -7.23 -4.73 -3.98
N MET A 69 -5.95 -4.54 -4.31
CA MET A 69 -5.10 -3.56 -3.63
C MET A 69 -5.69 -2.14 -3.67
N VAL A 70 -6.33 -1.77 -4.77
CA VAL A 70 -6.98 -0.46 -4.89
C VAL A 70 -8.13 -0.31 -3.87
N ASP A 71 -8.92 -1.35 -3.67
CA ASP A 71 -10.01 -1.35 -2.71
C ASP A 71 -9.48 -1.31 -1.27
N HIS A 72 -8.40 -2.07 -1.01
CA HIS A 72 -7.73 -2.04 0.29
C HIS A 72 -7.24 -0.64 0.64
N VAL A 73 -6.45 -0.03 -0.22
CA VAL A 73 -5.89 1.32 -0.01
C VAL A 73 -6.99 2.37 0.20
N LEU A 74 -8.12 2.25 -0.49
CA LEU A 74 -9.23 3.21 -0.35
C LEU A 74 -10.09 2.98 0.91
N SER A 75 -10.06 1.77 1.50
CA SER A 75 -10.88 1.39 2.66
C SER A 75 -10.10 1.16 3.96
N MET A 76 -8.77 1.00 3.91
CA MET A 76 -7.93 0.73 5.07
C MET A 76 -7.94 1.87 6.10
N PRO A 77 -7.71 1.59 7.39
CA PRO A 77 -7.48 2.62 8.40
C PRO A 77 -6.28 3.49 8.04
N ARG A 78 -6.40 4.80 8.26
CA ARG A 78 -5.33 5.73 7.89
C ARG A 78 -5.25 6.91 8.83
N GLY A 79 -4.03 7.30 9.16
CA GLY A 79 -3.72 8.51 9.91
C GLY A 79 -3.42 9.71 9.00
N ALA A 80 -3.02 9.45 7.74
CA ALA A 80 -2.66 10.46 6.75
C ALA A 80 -3.48 10.32 5.45
N ALA A 81 -3.46 11.35 4.62
CA ALA A 81 -3.92 11.27 3.24
C ALA A 81 -3.09 10.22 2.49
N VAL A 82 -3.71 9.51 1.56
CA VAL A 82 -3.01 8.50 0.75
C VAL A 82 -2.84 9.00 -0.69
N ILE A 83 -1.73 8.65 -1.30
CA ILE A 83 -1.54 8.82 -2.75
C ILE A 83 -2.58 7.95 -3.47
N TYR A 84 -3.44 8.58 -4.25
CA TYR A 84 -4.49 7.88 -4.98
C TYR A 84 -3.93 6.93 -6.05
N PRO A 85 -4.69 5.90 -6.45
CA PRO A 85 -4.23 4.91 -7.43
C PRO A 85 -3.70 5.49 -8.74
N LYS A 86 -4.33 6.55 -9.26
CA LYS A 86 -3.90 7.21 -10.49
C LYS A 86 -2.51 7.86 -10.36
N ASP A 87 -2.24 8.47 -9.21
CA ASP A 87 -0.99 9.18 -8.96
C ASP A 87 0.14 8.20 -8.65
N SER A 88 -0.16 7.15 -7.88
CA SER A 88 0.81 6.09 -7.64
C SER A 88 1.17 5.30 -8.90
N ALA A 89 0.24 5.14 -9.85
CA ALA A 89 0.55 4.56 -11.14
C ALA A 89 1.57 5.40 -11.92
N GLN A 90 1.43 6.73 -11.88
CA GLN A 90 2.43 7.64 -12.48
C GLN A 90 3.78 7.52 -11.76
N ILE A 91 3.80 7.48 -10.43
CA ILE A 91 5.05 7.30 -9.66
C ILE A 91 5.76 6.01 -10.09
N LEU A 92 5.04 4.90 -10.22
CA LEU A 92 5.63 3.64 -10.60
C LEU A 92 6.19 3.66 -12.03
N VAL A 93 5.47 4.29 -12.96
CA VAL A 93 5.86 4.33 -14.39
C VAL A 93 6.93 5.39 -14.64
N GLU A 94 6.72 6.64 -14.22
CA GLU A 94 7.65 7.75 -14.45
C GLU A 94 8.93 7.60 -13.60
N GLY A 95 8.82 6.97 -12.43
CA GLY A 95 9.94 6.61 -11.59
C GLY A 95 10.72 5.40 -12.08
N ASP A 96 10.24 4.74 -13.15
CA ASP A 96 10.84 3.51 -13.68
C ASP A 96 11.15 2.51 -12.56
N ILE A 97 10.13 2.21 -11.73
CA ILE A 97 10.26 1.21 -10.65
C ILE A 97 10.25 -0.18 -11.29
N PHE A 98 11.31 -0.94 -11.10
CA PHE A 98 11.51 -2.23 -11.77
C PHE A 98 11.69 -3.39 -10.77
N PRO A 99 11.43 -4.63 -11.17
CA PRO A 99 11.68 -5.81 -10.34
C PRO A 99 13.15 -5.92 -9.93
N GLY A 100 13.41 -6.06 -8.63
CA GLY A 100 14.75 -6.12 -8.08
C GLY A 100 15.34 -4.76 -7.69
N ALA A 101 14.64 -3.65 -7.93
CA ALA A 101 15.11 -2.31 -7.55
C ALA A 101 15.25 -2.17 -6.02
N ARG A 102 16.27 -1.42 -5.60
CA ARG A 102 16.43 -0.92 -4.24
C ARG A 102 15.85 0.48 -4.15
N VAL A 103 14.74 0.63 -3.43
CA VAL A 103 13.95 1.87 -3.38
C VAL A 103 13.95 2.44 -1.97
N LEU A 104 14.14 3.75 -1.86
CA LEU A 104 13.90 4.48 -0.62
C LEU A 104 12.64 5.33 -0.77
N GLU A 105 11.73 5.19 0.19
CA GLU A 105 10.53 5.97 0.36
C GLU A 105 10.62 6.78 1.66
N ALA A 106 10.20 8.05 1.65
CA ALA A 106 9.99 8.79 2.88
C ALA A 106 8.63 9.47 2.89
N GLY A 107 7.97 9.38 4.05
CA GLY A 107 6.56 9.65 4.23
C GLY A 107 5.73 8.40 3.96
N ALA A 108 6.07 7.26 4.61
CA ALA A 108 5.34 6.00 4.46
C ALA A 108 3.83 6.14 4.79
N GLY A 109 3.51 7.03 5.72
CA GLY A 109 2.14 7.41 6.05
C GLY A 109 1.29 6.22 6.47
N SER A 110 0.33 5.84 5.64
CA SER A 110 -0.53 4.67 5.88
C SER A 110 -0.09 3.41 5.10
N GLY A 111 1.08 3.42 4.46
CA GLY A 111 1.62 2.30 3.70
C GLY A 111 1.03 2.13 2.29
N ALA A 112 0.27 3.11 1.80
CA ALA A 112 -0.43 3.01 0.52
C ALA A 112 0.52 2.91 -0.68
N LEU A 113 1.58 3.72 -0.70
CA LEU A 113 2.60 3.67 -1.72
C LEU A 113 3.55 2.49 -1.47
N SER A 114 3.94 2.25 -0.22
CA SER A 114 4.80 1.14 0.18
C SER A 114 4.31 -0.21 -0.37
N MET A 115 3.01 -0.52 -0.23
CA MET A 115 2.42 -1.76 -0.79
C MET A 115 2.61 -1.87 -2.31
N ARG A 116 2.50 -0.76 -3.04
CA ARG A 116 2.64 -0.74 -4.49
C ARG A 116 4.09 -0.88 -4.92
N LEU A 117 4.99 -0.20 -4.20
CA LEU A 117 6.44 -0.33 -4.41
C LEU A 117 6.88 -1.77 -4.17
N LEU A 118 6.52 -2.37 -3.03
CA LEU A 118 6.81 -3.78 -2.70
C LEU A 118 6.33 -4.73 -3.79
N ARG A 119 5.10 -4.54 -4.27
CA ARG A 119 4.55 -5.36 -5.35
C ARG A 119 5.31 -5.21 -6.66
N MET A 120 5.78 -3.99 -6.97
CA MET A 120 6.50 -3.71 -8.22
C MET A 120 7.93 -4.22 -8.18
N ILE A 121 8.66 -4.01 -7.07
CA ILE A 121 10.04 -4.47 -6.96
C ILE A 121 10.15 -5.99 -6.79
N GLY A 122 9.08 -6.65 -6.33
CA GLY A 122 9.04 -8.10 -6.12
C GLY A 122 9.96 -8.58 -4.99
N GLU A 123 10.08 -9.89 -4.85
CA GLU A 123 10.81 -10.53 -3.73
C GLU A 123 12.34 -10.29 -3.76
N HIS A 124 12.89 -9.90 -4.89
CA HIS A 124 14.32 -9.65 -5.06
C HIS A 124 14.71 -8.16 -4.93
N GLY A 125 13.73 -7.27 -4.86
CA GLY A 125 13.94 -5.86 -4.58
C GLY A 125 13.94 -5.59 -3.09
N GLU A 126 14.35 -4.39 -2.70
CA GLU A 126 14.38 -3.92 -1.31
C GLU A 126 13.67 -2.57 -1.22
N LEU A 127 12.76 -2.45 -0.27
CA LEU A 127 12.11 -1.17 0.05
C LEU A 127 12.54 -0.72 1.45
N ILE A 128 13.12 0.48 1.53
CA ILE A 128 13.43 1.15 2.79
C ILE A 128 12.47 2.33 2.92
N SER A 129 11.61 2.30 3.93
CA SER A 129 10.60 3.35 4.14
C SER A 129 10.87 4.10 5.44
N TYR A 130 10.94 5.42 5.37
CA TYR A 130 11.06 6.29 6.53
C TYR A 130 9.73 6.97 6.84
N GLU A 131 9.41 7.03 8.12
CA GLU A 131 8.27 7.78 8.65
C GLU A 131 8.71 8.51 9.93
N ILE A 132 8.41 9.80 10.03
CA ILE A 132 8.81 10.61 11.19
C ILE A 132 7.83 10.51 12.35
N ARG A 133 6.60 10.08 12.08
CA ARG A 133 5.53 9.95 13.06
C ARG A 133 5.29 8.50 13.42
N GLU A 134 5.42 8.19 14.70
CA GLU A 134 5.23 6.83 15.22
C GLU A 134 3.82 6.28 14.95
N ASP A 135 2.77 7.10 15.13
CA ASP A 135 1.40 6.71 14.85
C ASP A 135 1.15 6.38 13.37
N HIS A 136 1.80 7.07 12.45
CA HIS A 136 1.73 6.78 11.02
C HIS A 136 2.50 5.52 10.66
N LEU A 137 3.68 5.32 11.26
CA LEU A 137 4.48 4.10 11.10
C LEU A 137 3.67 2.86 11.51
N GLU A 138 2.94 2.91 12.63
CA GLU A 138 2.07 1.83 13.07
C GLU A 138 0.95 1.53 12.06
N TYR A 139 0.35 2.57 11.44
CA TYR A 139 -0.62 2.39 10.36
C TYR A 139 0.01 1.73 9.14
N ALA A 140 1.20 2.17 8.73
CA ALA A 140 1.91 1.59 7.59
C ALA A 140 2.19 0.10 7.82
N GLU A 141 2.81 -0.23 8.96
CA GLU A 141 3.12 -1.61 9.35
C GLU A 141 1.88 -2.49 9.33
N LYS A 142 0.81 -2.05 10.01
CA LYS A 142 -0.43 -2.80 10.09
C LYS A 142 -1.07 -3.03 8.72
N ASN A 143 -1.24 -1.98 7.93
CA ASN A 143 -1.94 -2.06 6.66
C ASN A 143 -1.18 -2.89 5.63
N VAL A 144 0.14 -2.74 5.56
CA VAL A 144 0.99 -3.50 4.64
C VAL A 144 0.99 -4.97 5.03
N SER A 145 1.24 -5.27 6.31
CA SER A 145 1.25 -6.65 6.82
C SER A 145 -0.11 -7.33 6.66
N GLU A 146 -1.20 -6.62 6.92
CA GLU A 146 -2.56 -7.14 6.73
C GLU A 146 -2.86 -7.47 5.26
N TYR A 147 -2.41 -6.63 4.32
CA TYR A 147 -2.65 -6.87 2.90
C TYR A 147 -1.75 -7.96 2.31
N LEU A 148 -0.49 -8.03 2.72
CA LEU A 148 0.49 -8.98 2.18
C LEU A 148 0.55 -10.32 2.93
N GLY A 149 -0.18 -10.45 4.04
CA GLY A 149 -0.23 -11.68 4.85
C GLY A 149 0.92 -11.81 5.84
N GLY A 150 1.54 -10.71 6.21
CA GLY A 150 2.65 -10.58 7.15
C GLY A 150 3.59 -9.45 6.76
N HIS A 151 4.52 -9.12 7.64
CA HIS A 151 5.59 -8.18 7.33
C HIS A 151 6.49 -8.75 6.22
N PRO A 152 6.70 -8.05 5.08
CA PRO A 152 7.55 -8.54 4.00
C PRO A 152 9.02 -8.55 4.41
N ASP A 153 9.75 -9.63 4.14
CA ASP A 153 11.18 -9.76 4.48
C ASP A 153 12.07 -8.71 3.78
N ASN A 154 11.61 -8.16 2.66
CA ASN A 154 12.32 -7.18 1.86
C ASN A 154 11.83 -5.74 2.09
N TRP A 155 11.12 -5.49 3.19
CA TRP A 155 10.68 -4.16 3.61
C TRP A 155 11.31 -3.77 4.95
N ASP A 156 12.03 -2.67 4.94
CA ASP A 156 12.65 -2.08 6.13
C ASP A 156 11.95 -0.75 6.45
N LEU A 157 11.02 -0.80 7.41
CA LEU A 157 10.25 0.35 7.86
C LEU A 157 10.89 0.98 9.09
N ARG A 158 11.29 2.23 8.98
CA ARG A 158 12.08 2.95 9.99
C ARG A 158 11.38 4.21 10.50
N LEU A 159 11.35 4.36 11.81
CA LEU A 159 10.99 5.64 12.43
C LEU A 159 12.22 6.56 12.36
N GLY A 160 12.09 7.71 11.69
CA GLY A 160 13.21 8.64 11.58
C GLY A 160 12.97 9.78 10.60
N ASP A 161 13.86 10.76 10.71
CA ASP A 161 13.92 11.92 9.83
C ASP A 161 14.94 11.66 8.72
N LEU A 162 14.48 11.67 7.47
CA LEU A 162 15.32 11.40 6.31
C LEU A 162 16.47 12.41 6.16
N THR A 163 16.32 13.65 6.65
CA THR A 163 17.40 14.66 6.61
C THR A 163 18.64 14.27 7.39
N GLN A 164 18.53 13.29 8.28
CA GLN A 164 19.63 12.78 9.13
C GLN A 164 20.25 11.49 8.59
N VAL A 165 19.75 10.98 7.47
CA VAL A 165 20.17 9.71 6.88
C VAL A 165 21.31 9.93 5.90
N GLY A 166 22.27 9.03 5.87
CA GLY A 166 23.34 9.00 4.90
C GLY A 166 23.61 7.56 4.43
N LEU A 167 24.54 7.41 3.52
CA LEU A 167 24.89 6.11 2.94
C LEU A 167 25.27 5.05 3.99
N LYS A 168 25.88 5.47 5.12
CA LYS A 168 26.22 4.60 6.25
C LYS A 168 25.01 3.92 6.89
N ASP A 169 23.84 4.60 6.88
CA ASP A 169 22.59 4.10 7.45
C ASP A 169 21.88 3.12 6.50
N LEU A 170 22.39 3.01 5.27
CA LEU A 170 21.94 2.12 4.21
C LEU A 170 22.97 0.99 3.92
N ASP A 171 23.72 0.58 4.93
CA ASP A 171 24.79 -0.46 4.84
C ASP A 171 25.86 -0.13 3.78
N GLY A 172 26.10 1.15 3.51
CA GLY A 172 27.03 1.60 2.49
C GLY A 172 26.58 1.32 1.05
N LYS A 173 25.32 0.94 0.84
CA LYS A 173 24.76 0.63 -0.49
C LYS A 173 23.81 1.74 -0.93
N PRO A 174 24.05 2.38 -2.07
CA PRO A 174 23.12 3.37 -2.61
C PRO A 174 21.82 2.73 -3.08
N VAL A 175 20.80 3.56 -3.32
CA VAL A 175 19.49 3.15 -3.82
C VAL A 175 19.29 3.54 -5.29
N ASP A 176 18.50 2.76 -6.01
CA ASP A 176 18.19 3.02 -7.43
C ASP A 176 17.17 4.13 -7.60
N ARG A 177 16.24 4.25 -6.64
CA ARG A 177 15.09 5.18 -6.69
C ARG A 177 14.85 5.78 -5.32
N VAL A 178 14.48 7.06 -5.31
CA VAL A 178 14.02 7.77 -4.10
C VAL A 178 12.67 8.42 -4.38
N ILE A 179 11.68 8.16 -3.53
CA ILE A 179 10.35 8.77 -3.62
C ILE A 179 10.00 9.45 -2.30
N LEU A 180 9.68 10.74 -2.35
CA LEU A 180 9.33 11.52 -1.17
C LEU A 180 7.87 11.99 -1.24
N ASP A 181 7.07 11.60 -0.24
CA ASP A 181 5.71 12.09 0.02
C ASP A 181 5.69 12.80 1.37
N MET A 182 6.20 14.02 1.39
CA MET A 182 6.38 14.80 2.60
C MET A 182 6.21 16.30 2.36
N LEU A 183 6.07 17.06 3.46
CA LEU A 183 5.78 18.50 3.37
C LEU A 183 6.91 19.32 2.75
N GLU A 184 8.16 19.00 3.09
CA GLU A 184 9.35 19.78 2.73
C GLU A 184 10.42 18.89 2.09
N PRO A 185 10.15 18.27 0.91
CA PRO A 185 11.07 17.33 0.29
C PRO A 185 12.41 17.96 -0.13
N TRP A 186 12.48 19.29 -0.29
CA TRP A 186 13.69 20.03 -0.61
C TRP A 186 14.75 19.98 0.51
N GLU A 187 14.33 19.77 1.78
CA GLU A 187 15.26 19.63 2.90
C GLU A 187 16.08 18.33 2.84
N CYS A 188 15.63 17.36 2.03
CA CYS A 188 16.27 16.07 1.85
C CYS A 188 17.22 16.00 0.64
N LEU A 189 17.41 17.08 -0.12
CA LEU A 189 18.16 17.02 -1.39
C LEU A 189 19.61 16.58 -1.22
N ASP A 190 20.30 17.06 -0.18
CA ASP A 190 21.68 16.64 0.11
C ASP A 190 21.74 15.15 0.46
N THR A 191 20.80 14.68 1.27
CA THR A 191 20.65 13.25 1.58
C THR A 191 20.42 12.43 0.32
N VAL A 192 19.48 12.87 -0.53
CA VAL A 192 19.17 12.17 -1.80
C VAL A 192 20.40 12.11 -2.70
N ALA A 193 21.17 13.19 -2.80
CA ALA A 193 22.38 13.24 -3.61
C ALA A 193 23.48 12.26 -3.08
N ASP A 194 23.56 12.05 -1.76
CA ASP A 194 24.52 11.13 -1.14
C ASP A 194 24.13 9.65 -1.33
N ILE A 195 22.84 9.34 -1.32
CA ILE A 195 22.37 7.94 -1.27
C ILE A 195 21.91 7.38 -2.63
N LEU A 196 21.61 8.22 -3.62
CA LEU A 196 21.12 7.80 -4.93
C LEU A 196 22.27 7.38 -5.84
N VAL A 197 22.12 6.28 -6.56
CA VAL A 197 23.10 5.88 -7.58
C VAL A 197 23.22 6.93 -8.69
N PRO A 198 24.38 7.11 -9.32
CA PRO A 198 24.49 7.92 -10.53
C PRO A 198 23.52 7.44 -11.62
N GLY A 199 22.66 8.34 -12.12
CA GLY A 199 21.60 8.00 -13.08
C GLY A 199 20.33 7.42 -12.45
N GLY A 200 20.25 7.35 -11.11
CA GLY A 200 19.04 6.99 -10.38
C GLY A 200 17.95 8.06 -10.54
N VAL A 201 16.71 7.68 -10.21
CA VAL A 201 15.56 8.60 -10.31
C VAL A 201 15.11 9.06 -8.94
N PHE A 202 14.96 10.35 -8.80
CA PHE A 202 14.37 11.02 -7.64
C PHE A 202 13.01 11.60 -7.99
N MET A 203 12.01 11.31 -7.19
CA MET A 203 10.65 11.82 -7.34
C MET A 203 10.11 12.39 -6.04
N THR A 204 9.31 13.45 -6.16
CA THR A 204 8.55 13.96 -5.02
C THR A 204 7.08 14.06 -5.39
N TYR A 205 6.22 13.63 -4.47
CA TYR A 205 4.80 13.90 -4.53
C TYR A 205 4.51 15.16 -3.72
N VAL A 206 3.89 16.16 -4.33
CA VAL A 206 3.54 17.43 -3.70
C VAL A 206 2.07 17.74 -3.91
N ALA A 207 1.38 18.15 -2.85
CA ALA A 207 -0.06 18.34 -2.85
C ALA A 207 -0.49 19.76 -3.20
N THR A 208 0.44 20.74 -3.17
CA THR A 208 0.10 22.16 -3.33
C THR A 208 1.01 22.89 -4.31
N VAL A 209 0.47 23.93 -4.96
CA VAL A 209 1.24 24.79 -5.88
C VAL A 209 2.44 25.47 -5.20
N PRO A 210 2.34 26.01 -3.97
CA PRO A 210 3.52 26.57 -3.29
C PRO A 210 4.65 25.56 -3.06
N GLN A 211 4.35 24.27 -2.82
CA GLN A 211 5.37 23.23 -2.74
C GLN A 211 6.04 22.99 -4.09
N LEU A 212 5.24 22.99 -5.17
CA LEU A 212 5.75 22.82 -6.52
C LEU A 212 6.67 23.99 -6.94
N ASP A 213 6.30 25.24 -6.61
CA ASP A 213 7.05 26.45 -6.93
C ASP A 213 8.42 26.47 -6.23
N ARG A 214 8.48 26.11 -4.94
CA ARG A 214 9.76 25.96 -4.21
C ARG A 214 10.70 24.93 -4.82
N LYS A 215 10.15 23.84 -5.34
CA LYS A 215 10.90 22.77 -5.99
C LYS A 215 11.53 23.18 -7.32
N SER A 216 10.91 24.12 -8.05
CA SER A 216 11.40 24.60 -9.35
C SER A 216 12.55 25.61 -9.24
N VAL A 217 12.97 25.99 -8.04
CA VAL A 217 14.06 26.95 -7.77
C VAL A 217 15.38 26.25 -7.39
N VAL A 218 15.41 24.93 -7.37
CA VAL A 218 16.61 24.13 -7.05
C VAL A 218 17.26 23.59 -8.30
#